data_fb6c35dc091a24e92b6f9fd772ee4b31
#
_entry.id   fb6c35dc091a24e92b6f9fd772ee4b31
#
_cell.length_a   1.000
_cell.length_b   1.000
_cell.length_c   1.000
_cell.angle_alpha   90.00
_cell.angle_beta   90.00
_cell.angle_gamma   90.00
#
_symmetry.space_group_name_H-M   'P 1'
#
loop_
_entity.id
_entity.type
_entity.pdbx_description
1 polymer ?
#
loop_
_entity_poly.entity_id
_entity_poly.type
_entity_poly.pdbx_seq_one_letter_code
_entity_poly.pdbx_strand_id
1 'polypeptide(L)'
;MTVGSRSIRMMAILFVFNSILAAVALFNMYSVAEQVRTTAEIQYSQFLDLYTFVSSIEFIMLLFIMPALTASSISGERERQTLELMLTTTMELRDMVLGKLASSLVTMLVLAVSALPVQALVFVYGGITLQDIGMLFLCHGVVAILTGSIGIFYSSVLRRSTVSTVCSYVTVVALTAGTMAVNLFAYRMALRAANSYASNLNASEMASSGILRYLFLFNPAVSFYNVINGQAGSGDMRKWFEPLFGVFPDNAITAHWTACSLILQCILAMVLIAAAVWAITPGKWNRHGKNKGNDNR
;
A
#
# COMPACT_ATOMS: atom_id res chain seq x y z
N MET A 1 13.66 -29.05 -10.74
CA MET A 1 12.41 -28.78 -11.49
C MET A 1 11.51 -27.65 -10.91
N THR A 2 12.01 -26.78 -10.06
CA THR A 2 11.21 -25.73 -9.36
C THR A 2 11.34 -24.31 -9.93
N VAL A 3 12.27 -24.08 -10.83
CA VAL A 3 12.49 -22.76 -11.45
C VAL A 3 11.39 -22.43 -12.48
N GLY A 4 10.89 -23.44 -13.20
CA GLY A 4 9.86 -23.23 -14.23
C GLY A 4 8.48 -22.81 -13.69
N SER A 5 8.07 -23.29 -12.52
CA SER A 5 6.73 -22.97 -11.97
C SER A 5 6.63 -21.54 -11.41
N ARG A 6 7.74 -20.98 -10.92
CA ARG A 6 7.78 -19.55 -10.51
C ARG A 6 7.73 -18.62 -11.72
N SER A 7 8.41 -19.00 -12.81
CA SER A 7 8.39 -18.24 -14.07
C SER A 7 6.99 -18.15 -14.67
N ILE A 8 6.24 -19.26 -14.71
CA ILE A 8 4.89 -19.31 -15.30
C ILE A 8 3.89 -18.46 -14.49
N ARG A 9 3.94 -18.52 -13.15
CA ARG A 9 3.06 -17.70 -12.29
C ARG A 9 3.33 -16.21 -12.46
N MET A 10 4.61 -15.84 -12.52
CA MET A 10 5.02 -14.45 -12.74
C MET A 10 4.57 -13.95 -14.11
N MET A 11 4.76 -14.74 -15.17
CA MET A 11 4.27 -14.41 -16.51
C MET A 11 2.75 -14.26 -16.55
N ALA A 12 2.01 -15.13 -15.86
CA ALA A 12 0.56 -15.05 -15.78
C ALA A 12 0.09 -13.77 -15.08
N ILE A 13 0.72 -13.40 -13.97
CA ILE A 13 0.42 -12.13 -13.25
C ILE A 13 0.68 -10.93 -14.15
N LEU A 14 1.86 -10.87 -14.80
CA LEU A 14 2.22 -9.81 -15.74
C LEU A 14 1.25 -9.74 -16.93
N PHE A 15 0.88 -10.88 -17.48
CA PHE A 15 -0.05 -10.95 -18.62
C PHE A 15 -1.44 -10.42 -18.23
N VAL A 16 -2.00 -10.89 -17.11
CA VAL A 16 -3.31 -10.45 -16.62
C VAL A 16 -3.29 -8.95 -16.30
N PHE A 17 -2.24 -8.49 -15.60
CA PHE A 17 -2.07 -7.09 -15.26
C PHE A 17 -2.02 -6.19 -16.51
N ASN A 18 -1.13 -6.49 -17.46
CA ASN A 18 -1.01 -5.70 -18.68
C ASN A 18 -2.26 -5.81 -19.58
N SER A 19 -2.97 -6.94 -19.57
CA SER A 19 -4.25 -7.08 -20.29
C SER A 19 -5.33 -6.16 -19.71
N ILE A 20 -5.40 -6.04 -18.38
CA ILE A 20 -6.33 -5.11 -17.72
C ILE A 20 -5.95 -3.67 -18.09
N LEU A 21 -4.67 -3.29 -17.98
CA LEU A 21 -4.21 -1.94 -18.32
C LEU A 21 -4.46 -1.60 -19.79
N ALA A 22 -4.17 -2.53 -20.70
CA ALA A 22 -4.44 -2.35 -22.12
C ALA A 22 -5.94 -2.18 -22.43
N ALA A 23 -6.79 -2.99 -21.79
CA ALA A 23 -8.25 -2.86 -21.96
C ALA A 23 -8.76 -1.50 -21.47
N VAL A 24 -8.25 -1.02 -20.34
CA VAL A 24 -8.58 0.31 -19.79
C VAL A 24 -8.09 1.43 -20.71
N ALA A 25 -6.85 1.35 -21.20
CA ALA A 25 -6.29 2.34 -22.11
C ALA A 25 -7.09 2.41 -23.42
N LEU A 26 -7.44 1.24 -24.00
CA LEU A 26 -8.24 1.18 -25.21
C LEU A 26 -9.66 1.73 -25.01
N PHE A 27 -10.29 1.42 -23.87
CA PHE A 27 -11.61 1.95 -23.53
C PHE A 27 -11.59 3.47 -23.37
N ASN A 28 -10.56 4.00 -22.69
CA ASN A 28 -10.40 5.44 -22.55
C ASN A 28 -10.14 6.12 -23.91
N MET A 29 -9.24 5.56 -24.75
CA MET A 29 -9.00 6.09 -26.09
C MET A 29 -10.25 6.05 -26.97
N TYR A 30 -11.07 5.00 -26.86
CA TYR A 30 -12.35 4.94 -27.55
C TYR A 30 -13.29 6.07 -27.08
N SER A 31 -13.39 6.30 -25.77
CA SER A 31 -14.19 7.38 -25.18
C SER A 31 -13.72 8.77 -25.64
N VAL A 32 -12.41 9.02 -25.68
CA VAL A 32 -11.82 10.26 -26.21
C VAL A 32 -12.15 10.43 -27.69
N ALA A 33 -12.00 9.37 -28.50
CA ALA A 33 -12.28 9.44 -29.93
C ALA A 33 -13.77 9.74 -30.24
N GLU A 34 -14.69 9.17 -29.46
CA GLU A 34 -16.13 9.43 -29.59
C GLU A 34 -16.47 10.87 -29.19
N GLN A 35 -15.85 11.40 -28.16
CA GLN A 35 -16.06 12.77 -27.72
C GLN A 35 -15.50 13.78 -28.72
N VAL A 36 -14.33 13.54 -29.31
CA VAL A 36 -13.76 14.40 -30.36
C VAL A 36 -14.68 14.45 -31.57
N ARG A 37 -15.37 13.36 -31.90
CA ARG A 37 -16.36 13.34 -32.99
C ARG A 37 -17.58 14.22 -32.69
N THR A 38 -17.96 14.37 -31.42
CA THR A 38 -19.16 15.13 -31.03
C THR A 38 -18.86 16.60 -30.74
N THR A 39 -17.70 16.91 -30.11
CA THR A 39 -17.38 18.26 -29.65
C THR A 39 -16.29 18.95 -30.50
N ALA A 40 -15.59 18.22 -31.38
CA ALA A 40 -14.44 18.68 -32.15
C ALA A 40 -13.28 19.24 -31.29
N GLU A 41 -13.28 19.02 -29.97
CA GLU A 41 -12.25 19.46 -29.03
C GLU A 41 -11.64 18.27 -28.27
N ILE A 42 -10.31 18.28 -28.10
CA ILE A 42 -9.60 17.33 -27.25
C ILE A 42 -9.58 17.89 -25.83
N GLN A 43 -10.25 17.21 -24.91
CA GLN A 43 -10.22 17.59 -23.50
C GLN A 43 -9.03 16.90 -22.80
N TYR A 44 -8.04 17.69 -22.38
CA TYR A 44 -6.87 17.20 -21.67
C TYR A 44 -7.21 16.52 -20.34
N SER A 45 -8.33 16.89 -19.70
CA SER A 45 -8.81 16.27 -18.46
C SER A 45 -8.97 14.75 -18.58
N GLN A 46 -9.36 14.23 -19.74
CA GLN A 46 -9.55 12.79 -19.94
C GLN A 46 -8.26 11.98 -19.86
N PHE A 47 -7.13 12.58 -20.27
CA PHE A 47 -5.82 11.93 -20.11
C PHE A 47 -5.37 11.92 -18.65
N LEU A 48 -5.71 12.94 -17.86
CA LEU A 48 -5.47 12.97 -16.41
C LEU A 48 -6.36 11.94 -15.70
N ASP A 49 -7.60 11.75 -16.14
CA ASP A 49 -8.49 10.72 -15.62
C ASP A 49 -7.95 9.31 -15.94
N LEU A 50 -7.41 9.09 -17.16
CA LEU A 50 -6.74 7.85 -17.52
C LEU A 50 -5.53 7.58 -16.60
N TYR A 51 -4.69 8.59 -16.39
CA TYR A 51 -3.54 8.48 -15.50
C TYR A 51 -3.95 8.09 -14.07
N THR A 52 -4.92 8.80 -13.53
CA THR A 52 -5.45 8.54 -12.18
C THR A 52 -6.01 7.13 -12.06
N PHE A 53 -6.73 6.68 -13.09
CA PHE A 53 -7.34 5.35 -13.10
C PHE A 53 -6.28 4.24 -13.23
N VAL A 54 -5.34 4.36 -14.15
CA VAL A 54 -4.23 3.40 -14.31
C VAL A 54 -3.38 3.32 -13.06
N SER A 55 -2.97 4.47 -12.51
CA SER A 55 -2.19 4.51 -11.26
C SER A 55 -2.95 3.92 -10.08
N SER A 56 -4.29 4.09 -10.04
CA SER A 56 -5.14 3.50 -8.99
C SER A 56 -5.21 1.98 -9.11
N ILE A 57 -5.29 1.44 -10.33
CA ILE A 57 -5.23 -0.02 -10.56
C ILE A 57 -3.87 -0.57 -10.14
N GLU A 58 -2.77 0.11 -10.51
CA GLU A 58 -1.43 -0.29 -10.07
C GLU A 58 -1.32 -0.32 -8.55
N PHE A 59 -1.81 0.71 -7.87
CA PHE A 59 -1.80 0.80 -6.41
C PHE A 59 -2.60 -0.34 -5.77
N ILE A 60 -3.81 -0.61 -6.25
CA ILE A 60 -4.66 -1.70 -5.74
C ILE A 60 -3.97 -3.05 -5.95
N MET A 61 -3.43 -3.29 -7.16
CA MET A 61 -2.72 -4.54 -7.46
C MET A 61 -1.49 -4.71 -6.55
N LEU A 62 -0.76 -3.62 -6.26
CA LEU A 62 0.35 -3.62 -5.31
C LEU A 62 -0.09 -4.05 -3.91
N LEU A 63 -1.18 -3.49 -3.39
CA LEU A 63 -1.73 -3.85 -2.08
C LEU A 63 -2.10 -5.34 -1.98
N PHE A 64 -2.49 -5.97 -3.10
CA PHE A 64 -2.80 -7.40 -3.15
C PHE A 64 -1.57 -8.27 -3.41
N ILE A 65 -0.72 -7.92 -4.34
CA ILE A 65 0.39 -8.77 -4.78
C ILE A 65 1.49 -8.82 -3.72
N MET A 66 1.81 -7.70 -3.07
CA MET A 66 2.93 -7.66 -2.11
C MET A 66 2.71 -8.58 -0.90
N PRO A 67 1.56 -8.55 -0.19
CA PRO A 67 1.31 -9.52 0.86
C PRO A 67 1.27 -10.97 0.37
N ALA A 68 0.71 -11.23 -0.83
CA ALA A 68 0.68 -12.58 -1.41
C ALA A 68 2.08 -13.19 -1.60
N LEU A 69 3.03 -12.37 -2.05
CA LEU A 69 4.41 -12.79 -2.27
C LEU A 69 5.21 -12.96 -0.97
N THR A 70 4.97 -12.08 0.00
CA THR A 70 5.80 -11.99 1.21
C THR A 70 5.28 -12.80 2.38
N ALA A 71 3.96 -12.91 2.55
CA ALA A 71 3.35 -13.57 3.70
C ALA A 71 3.60 -15.08 3.81
N SER A 72 3.87 -15.75 2.70
CA SER A 72 4.21 -17.17 2.67
C SER A 72 5.71 -17.44 2.55
N SER A 73 6.54 -16.41 2.49
CA SER A 73 7.96 -16.55 2.12
C SER A 73 8.81 -17.28 3.15
N ILE A 74 8.54 -17.12 4.44
CA ILE A 74 9.27 -17.78 5.55
C ILE A 74 8.41 -18.90 6.15
N SER A 75 7.13 -18.66 6.39
CA SER A 75 6.21 -19.66 6.93
C SER A 75 6.06 -20.88 6.00
N GLY A 76 6.07 -20.68 4.67
CA GLY A 76 6.05 -21.78 3.70
C GLY A 76 7.31 -22.63 3.71
N GLU A 77 8.49 -22.07 3.98
CA GLU A 77 9.73 -22.84 4.18
C GLU A 77 9.70 -23.61 5.50
N ARG A 78 9.10 -23.02 6.52
CA ARG A 78 8.89 -23.68 7.82
C ARG A 78 7.93 -24.88 7.68
N GLU A 79 6.84 -24.75 6.94
CA GLU A 79 5.91 -25.86 6.64
C GLU A 79 6.60 -27.00 5.88
N ARG A 80 7.54 -26.66 4.98
CA ARG A 80 8.31 -27.64 4.20
C ARG A 80 9.53 -28.19 4.95
N GLN A 81 9.76 -27.78 6.21
CA GLN A 81 10.92 -28.17 7.04
C GLN A 81 12.28 -27.79 6.41
N THR A 82 12.29 -26.86 5.44
CA THR A 82 13.51 -26.41 4.78
C THR A 82 14.17 -25.23 5.51
N LEU A 83 13.45 -24.57 6.42
CA LEU A 83 13.97 -23.44 7.19
C LEU A 83 15.14 -23.84 8.08
N GLU A 84 15.10 -25.02 8.72
CA GLU A 84 16.17 -25.50 9.59
C GLU A 84 17.47 -25.74 8.80
N LEU A 85 17.36 -26.28 7.58
CA LEU A 85 18.49 -26.43 6.68
C LEU A 85 19.09 -25.09 6.26
N MET A 86 18.27 -24.05 6.07
CA MET A 86 18.78 -22.71 5.75
C MET A 86 19.48 -22.06 6.95
N LEU A 87 19.01 -22.32 8.16
CA LEU A 87 19.62 -21.81 9.40
C LEU A 87 20.97 -22.47 9.74
N THR A 88 21.29 -23.63 9.16
CA THR A 88 22.62 -24.29 9.29
C THR A 88 23.66 -23.73 8.31
N THR A 89 23.26 -22.91 7.34
CA THR A 89 24.18 -22.24 6.43
C THR A 89 24.77 -20.99 7.10
N THR A 90 25.87 -20.47 6.56
CA THR A 90 26.60 -19.29 7.05
C THR A 90 25.87 -17.95 6.77
N MET A 91 24.63 -18.00 6.25
CA MET A 91 23.85 -16.78 5.95
C MET A 91 23.31 -16.12 7.22
N GLU A 92 23.47 -14.81 7.32
CA GLU A 92 22.83 -14.05 8.40
C GLU A 92 21.30 -14.01 8.23
N LEU A 93 20.58 -14.08 9.34
CA LEU A 93 19.10 -14.00 9.36
C LEU A 93 18.58 -12.73 8.71
N ARG A 94 19.30 -11.62 8.85
CA ARG A 94 18.99 -10.34 8.22
C ARG A 94 19.00 -10.42 6.72
N ASP A 95 20.05 -11.05 6.16
CA ASP A 95 20.21 -11.16 4.71
C ASP A 95 19.13 -12.05 4.10
N MET A 96 18.70 -13.09 4.81
CA MET A 96 17.57 -13.91 4.41
C MET A 96 16.26 -13.11 4.34
N VAL A 97 15.95 -12.35 5.38
CA VAL A 97 14.73 -11.52 5.44
C VAL A 97 14.75 -10.43 4.38
N LEU A 98 15.86 -9.68 4.28
CA LEU A 98 16.03 -8.61 3.30
C LEU A 98 16.06 -9.14 1.87
N GLY A 99 16.70 -10.28 1.62
CA GLY A 99 16.73 -10.91 0.30
C GLY A 99 15.34 -11.32 -0.19
N LYS A 100 14.48 -11.83 0.71
CA LYS A 100 13.09 -12.17 0.37
C LYS A 100 12.25 -10.94 0.08
N LEU A 101 12.41 -9.88 0.88
CA LEU A 101 11.77 -8.60 0.63
C LEU A 101 12.24 -8.00 -0.71
N ALA A 102 13.54 -7.96 -0.94
CA ALA A 102 14.13 -7.45 -2.18
C ALA A 102 13.62 -8.21 -3.42
N SER A 103 13.53 -9.54 -3.35
CA SER A 103 12.96 -10.35 -4.43
C SER A 103 11.51 -9.99 -4.75
N SER A 104 10.70 -9.67 -3.74
CA SER A 104 9.31 -9.24 -3.93
C SER A 104 9.24 -7.82 -4.48
N LEU A 105 10.13 -6.92 -4.05
CA LEU A 105 10.24 -5.57 -4.57
C LEU A 105 10.66 -5.53 -6.05
N VAL A 106 11.57 -6.42 -6.46
CA VAL A 106 11.94 -6.56 -7.88
C VAL A 106 10.72 -6.98 -8.71
N THR A 107 9.91 -7.91 -8.21
CA THR A 107 8.66 -8.30 -8.89
C THR A 107 7.71 -7.12 -9.06
N MET A 108 7.54 -6.33 -8.02
CA MET A 108 6.73 -5.11 -8.05
C MET A 108 7.30 -4.08 -9.04
N LEU A 109 8.61 -3.89 -9.04
CA LEU A 109 9.28 -2.96 -9.95
C LEU A 109 9.06 -3.36 -11.42
N VAL A 110 9.11 -4.65 -11.74
CA VAL A 110 8.81 -5.16 -13.08
C VAL A 110 7.36 -4.87 -13.47
N LEU A 111 6.39 -5.02 -12.54
CA LEU A 111 4.99 -4.67 -12.79
C LEU A 111 4.84 -3.16 -13.07
N ALA A 112 5.44 -2.31 -12.23
CA ALA A 112 5.37 -0.86 -12.40
C ALA A 112 6.03 -0.38 -13.71
N VAL A 113 7.18 -0.96 -14.09
CA VAL A 113 7.84 -0.66 -15.37
C VAL A 113 6.99 -1.14 -16.55
N SER A 114 6.26 -2.25 -16.41
CA SER A 114 5.38 -2.75 -17.48
C SER A 114 4.18 -1.85 -17.75
N ALA A 115 3.79 -1.00 -16.82
CA ALA A 115 2.72 -0.02 -16.98
C ALA A 115 3.19 1.30 -17.64
N LEU A 116 4.50 1.57 -17.66
CA LEU A 116 5.06 2.80 -18.25
C LEU A 116 4.58 3.10 -19.67
N PRO A 117 4.41 2.14 -20.60
CA PRO A 117 3.90 2.46 -21.92
C PRO A 117 2.51 3.11 -21.91
N VAL A 118 1.64 2.72 -20.97
CA VAL A 118 0.30 3.32 -20.82
C VAL A 118 0.41 4.70 -20.19
N GLN A 119 1.25 4.87 -19.19
CA GLN A 119 1.50 6.17 -18.57
C GLN A 119 2.20 7.15 -19.53
N ALA A 120 3.04 6.64 -20.46
CA ALA A 120 3.69 7.45 -21.48
C ALA A 120 2.69 8.11 -22.45
N LEU A 121 1.54 7.52 -22.69
CA LEU A 121 0.48 8.16 -23.50
C LEU A 121 0.06 9.49 -22.83
N VAL A 122 -0.15 9.49 -21.53
CA VAL A 122 -0.56 10.69 -20.78
C VAL A 122 0.55 11.74 -20.79
N PHE A 123 1.81 11.30 -20.65
CA PHE A 123 2.96 12.19 -20.72
C PHE A 123 3.09 12.89 -22.09
N VAL A 124 2.85 12.17 -23.19
CA VAL A 124 2.93 12.72 -24.55
C VAL A 124 1.84 13.75 -24.82
N TYR A 125 0.63 13.53 -24.34
CA TYR A 125 -0.50 14.44 -24.56
C TYR A 125 -0.52 15.63 -23.59
N GLY A 126 0.38 15.65 -22.59
CA GLY A 126 0.58 16.76 -21.66
C GLY A 126 -0.29 16.68 -20.41
N GLY A 127 0.21 17.27 -19.34
CA GLY A 127 -0.48 17.32 -18.04
C GLY A 127 0.32 16.70 -16.91
N ILE A 128 1.26 15.80 -17.19
CA ILE A 128 2.10 15.13 -16.19
C ILE A 128 3.57 15.31 -16.54
N THR A 129 4.38 15.61 -15.55
CA THR A 129 5.83 15.80 -15.70
C THR A 129 6.59 14.51 -15.34
N LEU A 130 7.85 14.42 -15.77
CA LEU A 130 8.72 13.30 -15.38
C LEU A 130 8.94 13.25 -13.84
N GLN A 131 8.89 14.40 -13.19
CA GLN A 131 8.98 14.49 -11.73
C GLN A 131 7.75 13.85 -11.06
N ASP A 132 6.57 14.03 -11.62
CA ASP A 132 5.32 13.44 -11.12
C ASP A 132 5.36 11.90 -11.21
N ILE A 133 5.83 11.37 -12.35
CA ILE A 133 6.04 9.93 -12.51
C ILE A 133 7.06 9.42 -11.48
N GLY A 134 8.17 10.13 -11.27
CA GLY A 134 9.16 9.78 -10.26
C GLY A 134 8.58 9.75 -8.84
N MET A 135 7.73 10.73 -8.49
CA MET A 135 7.06 10.79 -7.19
C MET A 135 6.04 9.65 -7.02
N LEU A 136 5.32 9.29 -8.08
CA LEU A 136 4.41 8.14 -8.08
C LEU A 136 5.17 6.84 -7.83
N PHE A 137 6.29 6.60 -8.53
CA PHE A 137 7.14 5.44 -8.33
C PHE A 137 7.72 5.37 -6.91
N LEU A 138 8.14 6.52 -6.36
CA LEU A 138 8.60 6.60 -4.97
C LEU A 138 7.49 6.21 -3.99
N CYS A 139 6.28 6.73 -4.19
CA CYS A 139 5.12 6.38 -3.38
C CYS A 139 4.82 4.88 -3.47
N HIS A 140 4.73 4.31 -4.67
CA HIS A 140 4.54 2.87 -4.88
C HIS A 140 5.64 2.04 -4.21
N GLY A 141 6.91 2.48 -4.29
CA GLY A 141 8.04 1.82 -3.64
C GLY A 141 7.91 1.77 -2.13
N VAL A 142 7.56 2.90 -1.49
CA VAL A 142 7.36 2.98 -0.03
C VAL A 142 6.19 2.09 0.41
N VAL A 143 5.08 2.13 -0.31
CA VAL A 143 3.91 1.30 -0.02
C VAL A 143 4.23 -0.19 -0.20
N ALA A 144 5.01 -0.55 -1.22
CA ALA A 144 5.47 -1.91 -1.43
C ALA A 144 6.38 -2.41 -0.29
N ILE A 145 7.30 -1.56 0.17
CA ILE A 145 8.16 -1.88 1.32
C ILE A 145 7.31 -2.07 2.59
N LEU A 146 6.34 -1.20 2.84
CA LEU A 146 5.45 -1.31 3.99
C LEU A 146 4.61 -2.59 3.94
N THR A 147 3.89 -2.82 2.85
CA THR A 147 3.00 -3.99 2.72
C THR A 147 3.79 -5.30 2.65
N GLY A 148 4.97 -5.28 2.02
CA GLY A 148 5.90 -6.39 2.01
C GLY A 148 6.48 -6.70 3.39
N SER A 149 6.82 -5.69 4.19
CA SER A 149 7.30 -5.88 5.56
C SER A 149 6.22 -6.42 6.50
N ILE A 150 4.95 -6.03 6.34
CA ILE A 150 3.80 -6.62 7.04
C ILE A 150 3.73 -8.12 6.71
N GLY A 151 3.81 -8.49 5.44
CA GLY A 151 3.78 -9.89 5.02
C GLY A 151 4.93 -10.72 5.61
N ILE A 152 6.15 -10.20 5.54
CA ILE A 152 7.34 -10.89 6.12
C ILE A 152 7.24 -11.00 7.63
N PHE A 153 6.76 -9.97 8.32
CA PHE A 153 6.56 -10.00 9.76
C PHE A 153 5.63 -11.15 10.16
N TYR A 154 4.44 -11.25 9.57
CA TYR A 154 3.53 -12.36 9.86
C TYR A 154 4.09 -13.70 9.42
N SER A 155 4.82 -13.76 8.30
CA SER A 155 5.50 -14.96 7.82
C SER A 155 6.57 -15.47 8.80
N SER A 156 7.24 -14.56 9.51
CA SER A 156 8.26 -14.92 10.51
C SER A 156 7.67 -15.36 11.85
N VAL A 157 6.55 -14.77 12.28
CA VAL A 157 5.90 -15.06 13.56
C VAL A 157 5.02 -16.31 13.48
N LEU A 158 4.25 -16.46 12.42
CA LEU A 158 3.26 -17.51 12.26
C LEU A 158 3.85 -18.76 11.60
N ARG A 159 3.39 -19.94 12.03
CA ARG A 159 3.91 -21.22 11.54
C ARG A 159 3.24 -21.69 10.25
N ARG A 160 2.00 -21.24 10.00
CA ARG A 160 1.20 -21.65 8.84
C ARG A 160 1.14 -20.52 7.82
N SER A 161 1.48 -20.81 6.58
CA SER A 161 1.48 -19.84 5.48
C SER A 161 0.10 -19.26 5.21
N THR A 162 -0.96 -20.06 5.29
CA THR A 162 -2.34 -19.60 5.12
C THR A 162 -2.73 -18.56 6.17
N VAL A 163 -2.43 -18.83 7.47
CA VAL A 163 -2.75 -17.90 8.56
C VAL A 163 -1.94 -16.62 8.43
N SER A 164 -0.66 -16.71 8.06
CA SER A 164 0.21 -15.57 7.79
C SER A 164 -0.36 -14.68 6.70
N THR A 165 -0.82 -15.26 5.61
CA THR A 165 -1.41 -14.55 4.48
C THR A 165 -2.70 -13.84 4.90
N VAL A 166 -3.60 -14.50 5.60
CA VAL A 166 -4.86 -13.89 6.09
C VAL A 166 -4.57 -12.73 7.04
N CYS A 167 -3.67 -12.90 8.03
CA CYS A 167 -3.30 -11.84 8.96
C CYS A 167 -2.67 -10.64 8.24
N SER A 168 -1.85 -10.88 7.22
CA SER A 168 -1.25 -9.82 6.42
C SER A 168 -2.30 -8.99 5.70
N TYR A 169 -3.26 -9.63 5.03
CA TYR A 169 -4.35 -8.92 4.36
C TYR A 169 -5.26 -8.18 5.35
N VAL A 170 -5.61 -8.81 6.47
CA VAL A 170 -6.41 -8.15 7.51
C VAL A 170 -5.71 -6.89 8.01
N THR A 171 -4.39 -6.93 8.21
CA THR A 171 -3.62 -5.76 8.65
C THR A 171 -3.56 -4.69 7.57
N VAL A 172 -3.37 -5.03 6.29
CA VAL A 172 -3.39 -4.06 5.19
C VAL A 172 -4.76 -3.41 5.07
N VAL A 173 -5.85 -4.18 5.16
CA VAL A 173 -7.23 -3.66 5.14
C VAL A 173 -7.50 -2.78 6.37
N ALA A 174 -7.05 -3.19 7.56
CA ALA A 174 -7.19 -2.38 8.77
C ALA A 174 -6.42 -1.05 8.66
N LEU A 175 -5.25 -1.06 8.02
CA LEU A 175 -4.42 0.13 7.82
C LEU A 175 -5.03 1.08 6.77
N THR A 176 -5.67 0.55 5.73
CA THR A 176 -6.31 1.34 4.66
C THR A 176 -7.75 1.73 5.02
N ALA A 177 -8.67 0.77 5.04
CA ALA A 177 -10.08 1.02 5.29
C ALA A 177 -10.39 1.26 6.77
N GLY A 178 -9.68 0.57 7.69
CA GLY A 178 -9.90 0.70 9.13
C GLY A 178 -9.60 2.11 9.64
N THR A 179 -8.49 2.73 9.23
CA THR A 179 -8.16 4.11 9.62
C THR A 179 -9.18 5.12 9.08
N MET A 180 -9.71 4.91 7.86
CA MET A 180 -10.79 5.73 7.30
C MET A 180 -12.07 5.57 8.12
N ALA A 181 -12.45 4.33 8.46
CA ALA A 181 -13.64 4.05 9.25
C ALA A 181 -13.58 4.69 10.65
N VAL A 182 -12.43 4.58 11.33
CA VAL A 182 -12.20 5.19 12.65
C VAL A 182 -12.34 6.71 12.59
N ASN A 183 -11.70 7.35 11.59
CA ASN A 183 -11.78 8.80 11.44
C ASN A 183 -13.20 9.27 11.08
N LEU A 184 -13.89 8.55 10.19
CA LEU A 184 -15.28 8.85 9.84
C LEU A 184 -16.20 8.72 11.07
N PHE A 185 -16.03 7.67 11.86
CA PHE A 185 -16.77 7.47 13.09
C PHE A 185 -16.53 8.61 14.09
N ALA A 186 -15.24 8.97 14.32
CA ALA A 186 -14.89 10.06 15.21
C ALA A 186 -15.48 11.40 14.77
N TYR A 187 -15.42 11.70 13.47
CA TYR A 187 -16.04 12.91 12.90
C TYR A 187 -17.56 12.92 13.09
N ARG A 188 -18.25 11.78 12.83
CA ARG A 188 -19.70 11.67 13.04
C ARG A 188 -20.10 11.86 14.50
N MET A 189 -19.30 11.37 15.44
CA MET A 189 -19.52 11.59 16.87
C MET A 189 -19.31 13.05 17.26
N ALA A 190 -18.24 13.69 16.76
CA ALA A 190 -17.97 15.11 16.99
C ALA A 190 -19.10 15.99 16.41
N LEU A 191 -19.60 15.66 15.22
CA LEU A 191 -20.72 16.38 14.59
C LEU A 191 -22.02 16.26 15.39
N ARG A 192 -22.33 15.07 15.92
CA ARG A 192 -23.50 14.87 16.81
C ARG A 192 -23.36 15.68 18.10
N ALA A 193 -22.19 15.70 18.71
CA ALA A 193 -21.93 16.51 19.90
C ALA A 193 -22.07 17.99 19.58
N ALA A 194 -21.48 18.50 18.50
CA ALA A 194 -21.61 19.89 18.08
C ALA A 194 -23.05 20.30 17.86
N ASN A 195 -23.86 19.47 17.18
CA ASN A 195 -25.31 19.74 16.98
C ASN A 195 -26.10 19.76 18.27
N SER A 196 -25.66 19.08 19.33
CA SER A 196 -26.35 19.08 20.63
C SER A 196 -26.10 20.36 21.43
N TYR A 197 -24.93 21.02 21.20
CA TYR A 197 -24.56 22.23 21.94
C TYR A 197 -24.81 23.53 21.19
N ALA A 198 -24.92 23.49 19.85
CA ALA A 198 -25.01 24.67 19.01
C ALA A 198 -26.43 24.85 18.46
N SER A 199 -27.23 25.74 19.09
CA SER A 199 -28.50 26.16 18.53
C SER A 199 -28.40 27.16 17.38
N ASN A 200 -27.25 27.79 17.14
CA ASN A 200 -27.09 28.90 16.18
C ASN A 200 -25.76 29.02 15.42
N LEU A 201 -24.88 28.01 15.47
CA LEU A 201 -23.60 28.02 14.75
C LEU A 201 -23.50 26.83 13.80
N ASN A 202 -22.85 27.02 12.65
CA ASN A 202 -22.59 25.94 11.70
C ASN A 202 -21.78 24.82 12.37
N ALA A 203 -22.45 23.83 12.92
CA ALA A 203 -21.85 22.72 13.68
C ALA A 203 -20.81 21.95 12.85
N SER A 204 -20.95 21.97 11.51
CA SER A 204 -20.01 21.36 10.57
C SER A 204 -18.64 22.05 10.54
N GLU A 205 -18.57 23.36 10.81
CA GLU A 205 -17.32 24.12 10.83
C GLU A 205 -16.49 23.88 12.08
N MET A 206 -17.11 23.44 13.17
CA MET A 206 -16.44 23.16 14.46
C MET A 206 -16.09 21.68 14.64
N ALA A 207 -16.80 20.80 13.94
CA ALA A 207 -16.59 19.36 14.09
C ALA A 207 -15.36 18.86 13.33
N SER A 208 -14.53 18.07 13.99
CA SER A 208 -13.37 17.42 13.35
C SER A 208 -13.09 16.07 14.01
N SER A 209 -12.38 15.18 13.30
CA SER A 209 -11.92 13.89 13.85
C SER A 209 -10.83 14.03 14.95
N GLY A 210 -10.43 15.25 15.27
CA GLY A 210 -9.46 15.52 16.33
C GLY A 210 -8.08 14.95 16.03
N ILE A 211 -7.42 14.38 17.04
CA ILE A 211 -6.09 13.79 16.92
C ILE A 211 -6.07 12.53 16.04
N LEU A 212 -7.20 11.84 15.90
CA LEU A 212 -7.30 10.60 15.13
C LEU A 212 -7.00 10.80 13.64
N ARG A 213 -7.09 12.03 13.11
CA ARG A 213 -6.70 12.35 11.72
C ARG A 213 -5.24 12.00 11.42
N TYR A 214 -4.34 12.05 12.41
CA TYR A 214 -2.92 11.70 12.22
C TYR A 214 -2.69 10.20 11.98
N LEU A 215 -3.69 9.33 12.23
CA LEU A 215 -3.67 7.94 11.79
C LEU A 215 -3.57 7.81 10.26
N PHE A 216 -4.05 8.81 9.53
CA PHE A 216 -3.93 8.85 8.07
C PHE A 216 -2.49 8.92 7.55
N LEU A 217 -1.52 9.35 8.38
CA LEU A 217 -0.10 9.33 8.02
C LEU A 217 0.43 7.90 7.81
N PHE A 218 -0.15 6.92 8.51
CA PHE A 218 0.18 5.51 8.34
C PHE A 218 -0.59 4.84 7.18
N ASN A 219 -1.62 5.51 6.65
CA ASN A 219 -2.49 4.94 5.64
C ASN A 219 -1.87 5.08 4.22
N PRO A 220 -1.49 3.98 3.56
CA PRO A 220 -0.90 4.04 2.23
C PRO A 220 -1.86 4.57 1.17
N ALA A 221 -3.19 4.34 1.32
CA ALA A 221 -4.18 4.82 0.37
C ALA A 221 -4.33 6.35 0.42
N VAL A 222 -4.21 6.96 1.60
CA VAL A 222 -4.24 8.42 1.76
C VAL A 222 -2.99 9.06 1.17
N SER A 223 -1.82 8.43 1.36
CA SER A 223 -0.56 8.91 0.77
C SER A 223 -0.61 8.87 -0.76
N PHE A 224 -1.08 7.76 -1.32
CA PHE A 224 -1.28 7.60 -2.76
C PHE A 224 -2.28 8.64 -3.30
N TYR A 225 -3.44 8.78 -2.66
CA TYR A 225 -4.43 9.77 -3.06
C TYR A 225 -3.85 11.19 -3.08
N ASN A 226 -3.07 11.56 -2.04
CA ASN A 226 -2.46 12.89 -1.97
C ASN A 226 -1.43 13.14 -3.08
N VAL A 227 -0.65 12.12 -3.45
CA VAL A 227 0.28 12.20 -4.60
C VAL A 227 -0.49 12.41 -5.89
N ILE A 228 -1.51 11.60 -6.18
CA ILE A 228 -2.31 11.71 -7.41
C ILE A 228 -3.07 13.04 -7.46
N ASN A 229 -3.68 13.47 -6.34
CA ASN A 229 -4.40 14.74 -6.29
C ASN A 229 -3.47 15.94 -6.49
N GLY A 230 -2.21 15.85 -6.07
CA GLY A 230 -1.19 16.85 -6.35
C GLY A 230 -0.79 16.94 -7.82
N GLN A 231 -0.90 15.86 -8.57
CA GLN A 231 -0.47 15.73 -9.96
C GLN A 231 -1.61 15.96 -10.97
N ALA A 232 -2.74 15.32 -10.77
CA ALA A 232 -3.87 15.30 -11.68
C ALA A 232 -5.13 15.99 -11.12
N GLY A 233 -5.13 16.36 -9.86
CA GLY A 233 -6.28 16.96 -9.17
C GLY A 233 -6.08 18.45 -8.86
N SER A 234 -6.77 18.90 -7.80
CA SER A 234 -6.74 20.31 -7.36
C SER A 234 -5.45 20.69 -6.60
N GLY A 235 -4.58 19.75 -6.28
CA GLY A 235 -3.41 19.96 -5.43
C GLY A 235 -3.72 20.15 -3.94
N ASP A 236 -4.99 20.33 -3.60
CA ASP A 236 -5.43 20.60 -2.24
C ASP A 236 -6.11 19.35 -1.65
N MET A 237 -5.41 18.69 -0.72
CA MET A 237 -5.91 17.53 0.01
C MET A 237 -7.19 17.86 0.79
N ARG A 238 -7.36 19.10 1.26
CA ARG A 238 -8.46 19.52 2.12
C ARG A 238 -9.80 19.41 1.42
N LYS A 239 -9.88 19.72 0.13
CA LYS A 239 -11.14 19.71 -0.63
C LYS A 239 -11.89 18.38 -0.56
N TRP A 240 -11.17 17.28 -0.46
CA TRP A 240 -11.80 15.96 -0.37
C TRP A 240 -11.94 15.47 1.08
N PHE A 241 -10.95 15.79 1.93
CA PHE A 241 -10.93 15.30 3.32
C PHE A 241 -11.84 16.09 4.25
N GLU A 242 -11.92 17.42 4.11
CA GLU A 242 -12.72 18.27 5.01
C GLU A 242 -14.22 17.94 5.01
N PRO A 243 -14.89 17.65 3.88
CA PRO A 243 -16.29 17.24 3.89
C PRO A 243 -16.55 15.93 4.62
N LEU A 244 -15.55 15.03 4.69
CA LEU A 244 -15.68 13.69 5.26
C LEU A 244 -15.17 13.58 6.71
N PHE A 245 -14.17 14.38 7.09
CA PHE A 245 -13.42 14.21 8.35
C PHE A 245 -13.30 15.50 9.16
N GLY A 246 -13.86 16.63 8.65
CA GLY A 246 -13.80 17.94 9.29
C GLY A 246 -12.51 18.70 9.01
N VAL A 247 -12.46 19.94 9.51
CA VAL A 247 -11.38 20.91 9.21
C VAL A 247 -10.00 20.38 9.64
N PHE A 248 -9.03 20.52 8.74
CA PHE A 248 -7.62 20.21 9.01
C PHE A 248 -6.88 21.46 9.50
N PRO A 249 -6.09 21.38 10.58
CA PRO A 249 -5.32 22.50 11.09
C PRO A 249 -4.17 22.85 10.14
N ASP A 250 -3.81 24.14 10.11
CA ASP A 250 -2.64 24.64 9.39
C ASP A 250 -1.37 24.44 10.22
N ASN A 251 -0.78 23.23 10.10
CA ASN A 251 0.46 22.87 10.77
C ASN A 251 1.53 22.47 9.75
N ALA A 252 2.81 22.49 10.16
CA ALA A 252 3.93 22.03 9.33
C ALA A 252 3.73 20.59 8.80
N ILE A 253 3.06 19.72 9.57
CA ILE A 253 2.74 18.35 9.16
C ILE A 253 1.73 18.34 8.01
N THR A 254 0.70 19.17 8.07
CA THR A 254 -0.31 19.27 7.02
C THR A 254 0.23 19.93 5.75
N ALA A 255 1.17 20.88 5.88
CA ALA A 255 1.86 21.50 4.75
C ALA A 255 2.76 20.51 3.98
N HIS A 256 3.38 19.55 4.69
CA HIS A 256 4.27 18.54 4.09
C HIS A 256 3.73 17.11 4.27
N TRP A 257 2.41 16.93 4.16
CA TRP A 257 1.71 15.69 4.46
C TRP A 257 2.30 14.47 3.77
N THR A 258 2.54 14.57 2.45
CA THR A 258 3.07 13.46 1.66
C THR A 258 4.43 13.00 2.16
N ALA A 259 5.36 13.93 2.39
CA ALA A 259 6.69 13.61 2.88
C ALA A 259 6.65 12.99 4.28
N CYS A 260 5.88 13.59 5.21
CA CYS A 260 5.70 13.07 6.56
C CYS A 260 5.11 11.65 6.56
N SER A 261 4.11 11.41 5.71
CA SER A 261 3.45 10.12 5.59
C SER A 261 4.41 9.05 5.04
N LEU A 262 5.13 9.34 3.95
CA LEU A 262 6.09 8.39 3.37
C LEU A 262 7.23 8.07 4.34
N ILE A 263 7.77 9.07 5.06
CA ILE A 263 8.81 8.84 6.08
C ILE A 263 8.29 7.96 7.20
N LEU A 264 7.09 8.23 7.71
CA LEU A 264 6.50 7.47 8.81
C LEU A 264 6.20 6.02 8.41
N GLN A 265 5.75 5.80 7.18
CA GLN A 265 5.55 4.47 6.61
C GLN A 265 6.87 3.71 6.45
N CYS A 266 7.95 4.37 6.03
CA CYS A 266 9.29 3.77 5.99
C CYS A 266 9.78 3.38 7.40
N ILE A 267 9.57 4.23 8.40
CA ILE A 267 9.94 3.93 9.80
C ILE A 267 9.15 2.71 10.29
N LEU A 268 7.84 2.66 10.04
CA LEU A 268 7.01 1.52 10.40
C LEU A 268 7.48 0.22 9.73
N ALA A 269 7.82 0.29 8.45
CA ALA A 269 8.35 -0.85 7.70
C ALA A 269 9.68 -1.35 8.29
N MET A 270 10.61 -0.44 8.65
CA MET A 270 11.87 -0.80 9.31
C MET A 270 11.65 -1.48 10.66
N VAL A 271 10.71 -0.99 11.46
CA VAL A 271 10.33 -1.61 12.74
C VAL A 271 9.79 -3.01 12.53
N LEU A 272 8.92 -3.22 11.53
CA LEU A 272 8.37 -4.53 11.20
C LEU A 272 9.45 -5.51 10.70
N ILE A 273 10.40 -5.06 9.90
CA ILE A 273 11.53 -5.87 9.44
C ILE A 273 12.42 -6.26 10.63
N ALA A 274 12.74 -5.32 11.52
CA ALA A 274 13.52 -5.62 12.72
C ALA A 274 12.81 -6.63 13.63
N ALA A 275 11.48 -6.49 13.80
CA ALA A 275 10.66 -7.42 14.55
C ALA A 275 10.61 -8.80 13.88
N ALA A 276 10.56 -8.87 12.53
CA ALA A 276 10.61 -10.12 11.77
C ALA A 276 11.93 -10.86 11.99
N VAL A 277 13.08 -10.16 11.89
CA VAL A 277 14.41 -10.73 12.16
C VAL A 277 14.50 -11.25 13.60
N TRP A 278 14.00 -10.46 14.55
CA TRP A 278 14.00 -10.85 15.96
C TRP A 278 13.13 -12.10 16.24
N ALA A 279 12.00 -12.26 15.54
CA ALA A 279 11.11 -13.40 15.68
C ALA A 279 11.71 -14.72 15.17
N ILE A 280 12.66 -14.67 14.23
CA ILE A 280 13.32 -15.86 13.67
C ILE A 280 14.54 -16.28 14.52
N THR A 281 15.11 -15.39 15.35
CA THR A 281 16.34 -15.64 16.11
C THR A 281 16.19 -16.83 17.08
N PRO A 282 17.07 -17.86 17.00
CA PRO A 282 16.89 -19.17 17.67
C PRO A 282 16.80 -19.15 19.19
N GLY A 283 17.27 -18.11 19.87
CA GLY A 283 17.35 -18.03 21.35
C GLY A 283 16.01 -18.06 22.10
N LYS A 284 14.87 -17.95 21.43
CA LYS A 284 13.53 -17.99 22.03
C LYS A 284 12.78 -19.30 21.81
N TRP A 285 13.15 -20.09 20.82
CA TRP A 285 12.50 -21.36 20.50
C TRP A 285 12.67 -22.40 21.63
N ASN A 286 13.82 -22.41 22.29
CA ASN A 286 14.10 -23.35 23.39
C ASN A 286 13.38 -23.05 24.72
N ARG A 287 12.81 -21.86 24.92
CA ARG A 287 12.10 -21.53 26.16
C ARG A 287 10.66 -22.09 26.21
N HIS A 288 10.00 -22.26 25.08
CA HIS A 288 8.63 -22.81 25.06
C HIS A 288 8.59 -24.34 25.03
N GLY A 289 9.65 -25.01 24.60
CA GLY A 289 9.77 -26.47 24.64
C GLY A 289 10.08 -27.04 26.04
N LYS A 290 10.82 -26.29 26.86
CA LYS A 290 11.19 -26.72 28.22
C LYS A 290 10.06 -26.64 29.24
N ASN A 291 9.06 -25.75 29.05
CA ASN A 291 7.94 -25.66 29.99
C ASN A 291 6.87 -26.75 29.81
N LYS A 292 6.85 -27.44 28.67
CA LYS A 292 5.92 -28.58 28.47
C LYS A 292 6.48 -29.92 28.91
N GLY A 293 7.76 -30.02 29.21
CA GLY A 293 8.42 -31.23 29.65
C GLY A 293 8.49 -31.41 31.18
N ASN A 294 8.13 -30.39 31.97
CA ASN A 294 8.27 -30.44 33.42
C ASN A 294 6.93 -30.65 34.16
N ASP A 295 5.81 -30.70 33.44
CA ASP A 295 4.48 -30.98 34.03
C ASP A 295 4.06 -32.45 33.96
N ASN A 296 4.94 -33.36 33.49
CA ASN A 296 4.68 -34.79 33.39
C ASN A 296 5.76 -35.62 34.14
N ARG A 297 6.25 -35.17 35.28
CA ARG A 297 7.02 -36.01 36.20
C ARG A 297 6.50 -35.88 37.62
#